data_dc6236ea3efd9dbdd03677f9a510d1b5
#
_entry.id   dc6236ea3efd9dbdd03677f9a510d1b5
#
_cell.length_a   1.000
_cell.length_b   1.000
_cell.length_c   1.000
_cell.angle_alpha   90.00
_cell.angle_beta   90.00
_cell.angle_gamma   90.00
#
_symmetry.space_group_name_H-M   'P 1'
#
loop_
_entity.id
_entity.type
_entity.pdbx_description
1 polymer ?
#
loop_
_entity_poly.entity_id
_entity_poly.type
_entity_poly.pdbx_seq_one_letter_code
_entity_poly.pdbx_strand_id
1 'polypeptide(L)'
;MEYLATFLFIVFTIAVYATSRWLFVKCNSHPALNIVGLSAAIVITVLMLLGITFKEYTLAKDIMCILLGPATVALALPLYRYREILRKRAWPIINSVAVGSLVTMFSATLVCKWGGLPNEVVMSMLPKGVSIPFALEVSSMQGGIPSLATAFVVATGTLGSLLGGWMLTRMNMLTPIARGLAYGTVSHAQGTAAALLEGDQQGAMAGLAMILAGILTATISPIVVYILKFL
;
A
#
# COMPACT_ATOMS: atom_id res chain seq x y z
N MET A 1 -21.29 4.31 26.79
CA MET A 1 -21.51 5.12 25.57
C MET A 1 -20.38 4.94 24.55
N GLU A 2 -19.14 4.84 24.99
CA GLU A 2 -17.94 4.70 24.13
C GLU A 2 -17.98 3.46 23.20
N TYR A 3 -18.32 2.29 23.74
CA TYR A 3 -18.43 1.06 22.93
C TYR A 3 -19.51 1.10 21.86
N LEU A 4 -20.63 1.78 22.13
CA LEU A 4 -21.70 1.95 21.16
C LEU A 4 -21.26 2.88 20.02
N ALA A 5 -20.59 3.98 20.34
CA ALA A 5 -20.03 4.89 19.35
C ALA A 5 -18.96 4.17 18.47
N THR A 6 -18.08 3.40 19.10
CA THR A 6 -17.08 2.58 18.39
C THR A 6 -17.74 1.58 17.41
N PHE A 7 -18.77 0.88 17.87
CA PHE A 7 -19.52 -0.04 17.01
C PHE A 7 -20.16 0.69 15.82
N LEU A 8 -20.76 1.85 16.06
CA LEU A 8 -21.36 2.67 15.00
C LEU A 8 -20.31 3.15 13.98
N PHE A 9 -19.12 3.55 14.43
CA PHE A 9 -18.03 3.93 13.54
C PHE A 9 -17.53 2.76 12.66
N ILE A 10 -17.46 1.55 13.23
CA ILE A 10 -17.08 0.35 12.46
C ILE A 10 -18.15 0.06 11.40
N VAL A 11 -19.42 0.01 11.78
CA VAL A 11 -20.54 -0.22 10.85
C VAL A 11 -20.59 0.85 9.78
N PHE A 12 -20.44 2.12 10.16
CA PHE A 12 -20.37 3.24 9.23
C PHE A 12 -19.23 3.06 8.21
N THR A 13 -18.03 2.74 8.65
CA THR A 13 -16.87 2.53 7.76
C THR A 13 -17.10 1.38 6.78
N ILE A 14 -17.66 0.26 7.27
CA ILE A 14 -18.00 -0.88 6.42
C ILE A 14 -19.09 -0.51 5.40
N ALA A 15 -20.12 0.22 5.83
CA ALA A 15 -21.19 0.68 4.95
C ALA A 15 -20.67 1.64 3.86
N VAL A 16 -19.80 2.58 4.22
CA VAL A 16 -19.16 3.50 3.26
C VAL A 16 -18.29 2.71 2.26
N TYR A 17 -17.53 1.71 2.72
CA TYR A 17 -16.75 0.88 1.83
C TYR A 17 -17.64 0.07 0.87
N ALA A 18 -18.72 -0.54 1.38
CA ALA A 18 -19.65 -1.31 0.58
C ALA A 18 -20.35 -0.45 -0.49
N THR A 19 -20.78 0.76 -0.12
CA THR A 19 -21.39 1.71 -1.05
C THR A 19 -20.39 2.21 -2.10
N SER A 20 -19.17 2.52 -1.72
CA SER A 20 -18.09 2.91 -2.64
C SER A 20 -17.77 1.79 -3.63
N ARG A 21 -17.73 0.54 -3.16
CA ARG A 21 -17.53 -0.64 -4.01
C ARG A 21 -18.71 -0.84 -4.96
N TRP A 22 -19.94 -0.72 -4.48
CA TRP A 22 -21.13 -0.83 -5.32
C TRP A 22 -21.14 0.24 -6.41
N LEU A 23 -20.80 1.49 -6.06
CA LEU A 23 -20.70 2.60 -7.01
C LEU A 23 -19.62 2.35 -8.06
N PHE A 24 -18.44 1.88 -7.62
CA PHE A 24 -17.33 1.53 -8.52
C PHE A 24 -17.76 0.49 -9.57
N VAL A 25 -18.41 -0.60 -9.13
CA VAL A 25 -18.89 -1.65 -10.04
C VAL A 25 -19.97 -1.10 -10.97
N LYS A 26 -20.92 -0.30 -10.46
CA LYS A 26 -22.01 0.27 -11.26
C LYS A 26 -21.50 1.27 -12.32
N CYS A 27 -20.42 2.00 -12.01
CA CYS A 27 -19.80 2.95 -12.94
C CYS A 27 -18.72 2.29 -13.83
N ASN A 28 -18.86 1.02 -14.13
CA ASN A 28 -18.00 0.27 -15.06
C ASN A 28 -16.52 0.29 -14.66
N SER A 29 -16.24 0.23 -13.35
CA SER A 29 -14.88 0.23 -12.78
C SER A 29 -14.03 1.44 -13.18
N HIS A 30 -14.67 2.62 -13.26
CA HIS A 30 -13.98 3.84 -13.69
C HIS A 30 -12.82 4.18 -12.73
N PRO A 31 -11.60 4.39 -13.23
CA PRO A 31 -10.40 4.61 -12.38
C PRO A 31 -10.54 5.75 -11.37
N ALA A 32 -11.25 6.83 -11.71
CA ALA A 32 -11.47 7.97 -10.83
C ALA A 32 -12.28 7.63 -9.56
N LEU A 33 -13.00 6.51 -9.56
CA LEU A 33 -13.78 6.02 -8.42
C LEU A 33 -13.00 4.97 -7.60
N ASN A 34 -11.71 5.22 -7.34
CA ASN A 34 -10.93 4.32 -6.48
C ASN A 34 -11.66 4.05 -5.16
N ILE A 35 -11.98 2.78 -4.89
CA ILE A 35 -12.82 2.37 -3.76
C ILE A 35 -12.23 2.87 -2.44
N VAL A 36 -10.90 2.73 -2.25
CA VAL A 36 -10.22 3.11 -1.00
C VAL A 36 -10.18 4.63 -0.86
N GLY A 37 -9.81 5.35 -1.92
CA GLY A 37 -9.75 6.81 -1.93
C GLY A 37 -11.11 7.44 -1.69
N LEU A 38 -12.15 6.96 -2.37
CA LEU A 38 -13.52 7.44 -2.22
C LEU A 38 -14.05 7.15 -0.80
N SER A 39 -13.84 5.93 -0.30
CA SER A 39 -14.26 5.57 1.06
C SER A 39 -13.58 6.44 2.12
N ALA A 40 -12.26 6.64 2.01
CA ALA A 40 -11.52 7.48 2.92
C ALA A 40 -12.00 8.94 2.87
N ALA A 41 -12.22 9.49 1.68
CA ALA A 41 -12.75 10.84 1.52
C ALA A 41 -14.12 11.01 2.17
N ILE A 42 -15.05 10.07 1.97
CA ILE A 42 -16.37 10.11 2.58
C ILE A 42 -16.26 10.03 4.11
N VAL A 43 -15.49 9.08 4.66
CA VAL A 43 -15.33 8.93 6.10
C VAL A 43 -14.74 10.20 6.71
N ILE A 44 -13.67 10.74 6.16
CA ILE A 44 -13.02 11.96 6.64
C ILE A 44 -14.03 13.14 6.61
N THR A 45 -14.71 13.33 5.48
CA THR A 45 -15.68 14.43 5.33
C THR A 45 -16.80 14.35 6.36
N VAL A 46 -17.37 13.15 6.56
CA VAL A 46 -18.47 12.97 7.53
C VAL A 46 -17.98 13.20 8.96
N LEU A 47 -16.80 12.67 9.35
CA LEU A 47 -16.24 12.92 10.69
C LEU A 47 -15.99 14.42 10.92
N MET A 48 -15.45 15.13 9.92
CA MET A 48 -15.23 16.58 10.01
C MET A 48 -16.55 17.37 10.14
N LEU A 49 -17.58 17.03 9.36
CA LEU A 49 -18.88 17.68 9.41
C LEU A 49 -19.60 17.46 10.75
N LEU A 50 -19.40 16.29 11.37
CA LEU A 50 -19.97 15.97 12.68
C LEU A 50 -19.13 16.50 13.84
N GLY A 51 -17.98 17.12 13.58
CA GLY A 51 -17.06 17.59 14.61
C GLY A 51 -16.39 16.49 15.42
N ILE A 52 -16.38 15.24 14.89
CA ILE A 52 -15.79 14.08 15.55
C ILE A 52 -14.27 14.12 15.35
N THR A 53 -13.55 14.07 16.46
CA THR A 53 -12.08 14.09 16.43
C THR A 53 -11.51 12.73 16.03
N PHE A 54 -10.33 12.73 15.43
CA PHE A 54 -9.61 11.46 15.10
C PHE A 54 -9.39 10.60 16.36
N LYS A 55 -9.22 11.23 17.54
CA LYS A 55 -9.05 10.52 18.81
C LYS A 55 -10.27 9.66 19.16
N GLU A 56 -11.48 10.16 18.92
CA GLU A 56 -12.74 9.41 19.16
C GLU A 56 -12.91 8.25 18.19
N TYR A 57 -12.41 8.40 16.94
CA TYR A 57 -12.44 7.33 15.95
C TYR A 57 -11.33 6.29 16.14
N THR A 58 -10.29 6.59 16.93
CA THR A 58 -9.08 5.74 17.06
C THR A 58 -9.40 4.33 17.53
N LEU A 59 -10.29 4.16 18.50
CA LEU A 59 -10.65 2.82 19.02
C LEU A 59 -11.29 1.95 17.92
N ALA A 60 -12.16 2.52 17.09
CA ALA A 60 -12.76 1.81 15.95
C ALA A 60 -11.69 1.40 14.92
N LYS A 61 -10.77 2.32 14.61
CA LYS A 61 -9.63 2.05 13.74
C LYS A 61 -8.76 0.91 14.29
N ASP A 62 -8.43 0.92 15.59
CA ASP A 62 -7.55 -0.09 16.20
C ASP A 62 -8.20 -1.47 16.18
N ILE A 63 -9.49 -1.58 16.45
CA ILE A 63 -10.25 -2.83 16.32
C ILE A 63 -10.23 -3.34 14.88
N MET A 64 -10.45 -2.45 13.89
CA MET A 64 -10.38 -2.85 12.48
C MET A 64 -8.97 -3.26 12.06
N CYS A 65 -7.92 -2.62 12.61
CA CYS A 65 -6.53 -2.99 12.35
C CYS A 65 -6.17 -4.40 12.85
N ILE A 66 -6.83 -4.94 13.88
CA ILE A 66 -6.64 -6.34 14.32
C ILE A 66 -6.95 -7.31 13.18
N LEU A 67 -7.92 -7.00 12.32
CA LEU A 67 -8.30 -7.83 11.18
C LEU A 67 -7.23 -7.86 10.06
N LEU A 68 -6.24 -6.97 10.07
CA LEU A 68 -5.14 -6.98 9.09
C LEU A 68 -4.30 -8.26 9.22
N GLY A 69 -4.10 -8.79 10.42
CA GLY A 69 -3.38 -10.05 10.62
C GLY A 69 -4.03 -11.22 9.87
N PRO A 70 -5.27 -11.60 10.21
CA PRO A 70 -6.00 -12.63 9.47
C PRO A 70 -6.14 -12.35 7.96
N ALA A 71 -6.36 -11.11 7.56
CA ALA A 71 -6.44 -10.74 6.15
C ALA A 71 -5.12 -11.00 5.40
N THR A 72 -3.99 -10.68 6.03
CA THR A 72 -2.66 -10.96 5.46
C THR A 72 -2.41 -12.46 5.35
N VAL A 73 -2.80 -13.24 6.35
CA VAL A 73 -2.71 -14.72 6.31
C VAL A 73 -3.61 -15.29 5.21
N ALA A 74 -4.79 -14.73 5.00
CA ALA A 74 -5.70 -15.17 3.92
C ALA A 74 -5.09 -15.02 2.52
N LEU A 75 -4.15 -14.08 2.32
CA LEU A 75 -3.40 -13.96 1.06
C LEU A 75 -2.47 -15.16 0.79
N ALA A 76 -2.18 -15.98 1.79
CA ALA A 76 -1.42 -17.22 1.58
C ALA A 76 -2.18 -18.24 0.73
N LEU A 77 -3.51 -18.22 0.71
CA LEU A 77 -4.30 -19.17 -0.07
C LEU A 77 -4.12 -19.02 -1.59
N PRO A 78 -4.31 -17.85 -2.21
CA PRO A 78 -3.97 -17.66 -3.61
C PRO A 78 -2.48 -17.94 -3.88
N LEU A 79 -1.59 -17.55 -2.98
CA LEU A 79 -0.16 -17.83 -3.12
C LEU A 79 0.14 -19.33 -3.22
N TYR A 80 -0.50 -20.15 -2.37
CA TYR A 80 -0.38 -21.60 -2.40
C TYR A 80 -0.91 -22.20 -3.70
N ARG A 81 -1.99 -21.66 -4.27
CA ARG A 81 -2.53 -22.09 -5.58
C ARG A 81 -1.53 -21.91 -6.71
N TYR A 82 -0.73 -20.86 -6.66
CA TYR A 82 0.28 -20.55 -7.70
C TYR A 82 1.71 -20.98 -7.33
N ARG A 83 1.89 -21.86 -6.31
CA ARG A 83 3.20 -22.29 -5.80
C ARG A 83 4.14 -22.87 -6.85
N GLU A 84 3.60 -23.55 -7.89
CA GLU A 84 4.42 -24.12 -8.95
C GLU A 84 5.05 -23.03 -9.83
N ILE A 85 4.30 -21.99 -10.15
CA ILE A 85 4.81 -20.82 -10.88
C ILE A 85 5.88 -20.13 -10.03
N LEU A 86 5.63 -19.99 -8.73
CA LEU A 86 6.58 -19.39 -7.80
C LEU A 86 7.89 -20.17 -7.75
N ARG A 87 7.84 -21.51 -7.62
CA ARG A 87 9.04 -22.35 -7.60
C ARG A 87 9.84 -22.26 -8.89
N LYS A 88 9.16 -22.30 -10.05
CA LYS A 88 9.80 -22.24 -11.37
C LYS A 88 10.38 -20.85 -11.68
N ARG A 89 9.83 -19.79 -11.13
CA ARG A 89 10.21 -18.39 -11.43
C ARG A 89 10.66 -17.61 -10.20
N ALA A 90 11.13 -18.29 -9.15
CA ALA A 90 11.52 -17.65 -7.88
C ALA A 90 12.59 -16.56 -8.08
N TRP A 91 13.66 -16.87 -8.78
CA TRP A 91 14.76 -15.92 -9.04
C TRP A 91 14.32 -14.68 -9.82
N PRO A 92 13.63 -14.77 -10.97
CA PRO A 92 13.08 -13.61 -11.65
C PRO A 92 12.16 -12.77 -10.76
N ILE A 93 11.30 -13.40 -9.95
CA ILE A 93 10.38 -12.71 -9.05
C ILE A 93 11.15 -11.93 -7.98
N ILE A 94 12.06 -12.60 -7.26
CA ILE A 94 12.85 -11.98 -6.19
C ILE A 94 13.67 -10.81 -6.75
N ASN A 95 14.37 -11.01 -7.87
CA ASN A 95 15.17 -9.97 -8.49
C ASN A 95 14.32 -8.78 -8.96
N SER A 96 13.14 -9.04 -9.56
CA SER A 96 12.24 -7.95 -9.99
C SER A 96 11.76 -7.12 -8.81
N VAL A 97 11.38 -7.78 -7.71
CA VAL A 97 10.93 -7.07 -6.50
C VAL A 97 12.10 -6.33 -5.84
N ALA A 98 13.29 -6.93 -5.79
CA ALA A 98 14.48 -6.30 -5.22
C ALA A 98 14.87 -5.02 -5.99
N VAL A 99 14.95 -5.11 -7.32
CA VAL A 99 15.23 -3.95 -8.18
C VAL A 99 14.12 -2.91 -8.05
N GLY A 100 12.86 -3.31 -8.08
CA GLY A 100 11.72 -2.41 -7.91
C GLY A 100 11.74 -1.69 -6.57
N SER A 101 12.04 -2.39 -5.47
CA SER A 101 12.16 -1.80 -4.13
C SER A 101 13.32 -0.81 -4.06
N LEU A 102 14.49 -1.16 -4.60
CA LEU A 102 15.64 -0.27 -4.67
C LEU A 102 15.31 1.01 -5.46
N VAL A 103 14.76 0.87 -6.66
CA VAL A 103 14.37 2.00 -7.49
C VAL A 103 13.34 2.88 -6.77
N THR A 104 12.39 2.28 -6.08
CA THR A 104 11.36 3.00 -5.31
C THR A 104 11.98 3.80 -4.16
N MET A 105 12.91 3.21 -3.40
CA MET A 105 13.62 3.88 -2.32
C MET A 105 14.49 5.02 -2.84
N PHE A 106 15.37 4.75 -3.81
CA PHE A 106 16.30 5.75 -4.34
C PHE A 106 15.60 6.90 -5.04
N SER A 107 14.67 6.61 -5.95
CA SER A 107 13.99 7.66 -6.72
C SER A 107 13.26 8.65 -5.81
N ALA A 108 12.56 8.16 -4.80
CA ALA A 108 11.82 9.00 -3.89
C ALA A 108 12.74 9.85 -3.00
N THR A 109 13.74 9.21 -2.38
CA THR A 109 14.66 9.90 -1.47
C THR A 109 15.56 10.89 -2.20
N LEU A 110 16.02 10.57 -3.41
CA LEU A 110 16.82 11.51 -4.23
C LEU A 110 16.01 12.75 -4.64
N VAL A 111 14.77 12.58 -5.08
CA VAL A 111 13.91 13.72 -5.43
C VAL A 111 13.70 14.62 -4.22
N CYS A 112 13.42 14.04 -3.04
CA CYS A 112 13.27 14.82 -1.81
C CYS A 112 14.56 15.53 -1.42
N LYS A 113 15.72 14.86 -1.52
CA LYS A 113 17.02 15.42 -1.20
C LYS A 113 17.41 16.57 -2.15
N TRP A 114 17.22 16.39 -3.44
CA TRP A 114 17.47 17.44 -4.44
C TRP A 114 16.49 18.62 -4.29
N GLY A 115 15.28 18.35 -3.79
CA GLY A 115 14.32 19.38 -3.42
C GLY A 115 14.69 20.15 -2.14
N GLY A 116 15.80 19.84 -1.49
CA GLY A 116 16.26 20.52 -0.26
C GLY A 116 15.42 20.22 0.97
N LEU A 117 14.67 19.12 0.97
CA LEU A 117 13.81 18.77 2.11
C LEU A 117 14.64 18.32 3.33
N PRO A 118 14.16 18.57 4.56
CA PRO A 118 14.81 18.11 5.77
C PRO A 118 15.05 16.59 5.76
N ASN A 119 16.16 16.15 6.35
CA ASN A 119 16.54 14.73 6.33
C ASN A 119 15.47 13.82 6.92
N GLU A 120 14.75 14.25 7.95
CA GLU A 120 13.62 13.50 8.53
C GLU A 120 12.50 13.23 7.52
N VAL A 121 12.23 14.20 6.62
CA VAL A 121 11.24 14.04 5.55
C VAL A 121 11.76 13.04 4.49
N VAL A 122 13.04 13.15 4.12
CA VAL A 122 13.68 12.21 3.19
C VAL A 122 13.63 10.78 3.72
N MET A 123 13.95 10.58 4.99
CA MET A 123 13.91 9.26 5.64
C MET A 123 12.46 8.74 5.80
N SER A 124 11.49 9.63 5.96
CA SER A 124 10.07 9.25 5.96
C SER A 124 9.56 8.79 4.59
N MET A 125 10.11 9.34 3.51
CA MET A 125 9.75 8.98 2.14
C MET A 125 10.34 7.63 1.70
N LEU A 126 11.44 7.20 2.31
CA LEU A 126 12.20 6.00 1.93
C LEU A 126 11.31 4.75 1.87
N PRO A 127 10.47 4.42 2.89
CA PRO A 127 9.67 3.22 2.89
C PRO A 127 8.29 3.38 2.21
N LYS A 128 8.06 4.39 1.38
CA LYS A 128 6.74 4.70 0.81
C LYS A 128 6.09 3.59 -0.01
N GLY A 129 6.88 2.64 -0.53
CA GLY A 129 6.41 1.54 -1.39
C GLY A 129 5.97 0.30 -0.63
N VAL A 130 6.11 0.25 0.70
CA VAL A 130 5.76 -0.91 1.50
C VAL A 130 4.48 -0.68 2.32
N SER A 131 3.97 -1.73 2.97
CA SER A 131 2.77 -1.60 3.81
C SER A 131 3.05 -0.76 5.07
N ILE A 132 2.00 -0.14 5.61
CA ILE A 132 2.09 0.78 6.75
C ILE A 132 2.90 0.22 7.92
N PRO A 133 2.72 -1.04 8.40
CA PRO A 133 3.52 -1.57 9.49
C PRO A 133 5.02 -1.55 9.21
N PHE A 134 5.44 -1.98 8.03
CA PHE A 134 6.85 -1.92 7.62
C PHE A 134 7.35 -0.49 7.52
N ALA A 135 6.53 0.42 6.99
CA ALA A 135 6.92 1.82 6.82
C ALA A 135 7.13 2.54 8.14
N LEU A 136 6.29 2.28 9.14
CA LEU A 136 6.42 2.82 10.48
C LEU A 136 7.76 2.43 11.11
N GLU A 137 8.09 1.14 11.09
CA GLU A 137 9.32 0.60 11.67
C GLU A 137 10.56 1.11 10.93
N VAL A 138 10.59 0.99 9.60
CA VAL A 138 11.73 1.43 8.79
C VAL A 138 11.95 2.94 8.95
N SER A 139 10.90 3.75 8.92
CA SER A 139 11.01 5.20 9.12
C SER A 139 11.56 5.54 10.49
N SER A 140 11.05 4.89 11.56
CA SER A 140 11.54 5.07 12.92
C SER A 140 13.02 4.71 13.05
N MET A 141 13.43 3.57 12.50
CA MET A 141 14.82 3.09 12.53
C MET A 141 15.80 4.00 11.78
N GLN A 142 15.34 4.66 10.71
CA GLN A 142 16.19 5.51 9.86
C GLN A 142 16.14 7.01 10.25
N GLY A 143 15.45 7.36 11.34
CA GLY A 143 15.35 8.75 11.81
C GLY A 143 14.34 9.59 11.02
N GLY A 144 13.34 8.97 10.40
CA GLY A 144 12.19 9.64 9.80
C GLY A 144 11.06 9.86 10.79
N ILE A 145 9.98 10.47 10.32
CA ILE A 145 8.73 10.73 11.06
C ILE A 145 7.71 9.64 10.69
N PRO A 146 7.36 8.68 11.58
CA PRO A 146 6.49 7.55 11.24
C PRO A 146 5.11 7.96 10.72
N SER A 147 4.50 8.99 11.27
CA SER A 147 3.21 9.50 10.80
C SER A 147 3.28 10.06 9.38
N LEU A 148 4.39 10.71 9.03
CA LEU A 148 4.63 11.23 7.69
C LEU A 148 4.90 10.08 6.70
N ALA A 149 5.65 9.05 7.12
CA ALA A 149 5.84 7.84 6.32
C ALA A 149 4.49 7.17 6.00
N THR A 150 3.58 7.08 6.98
CA THR A 150 2.23 6.57 6.75
C THR A 150 1.48 7.38 5.69
N ALA A 151 1.55 8.71 5.74
CA ALA A 151 0.93 9.56 4.73
C ALA A 151 1.49 9.30 3.32
N PHE A 152 2.81 9.16 3.19
CA PHE A 152 3.45 8.84 1.92
C PHE A 152 3.07 7.45 1.40
N VAL A 153 2.97 6.45 2.27
CA VAL A 153 2.48 5.11 1.92
C VAL A 153 1.06 5.19 1.37
N VAL A 154 0.15 5.85 2.08
CA VAL A 154 -1.25 6.00 1.64
C VAL A 154 -1.33 6.71 0.29
N ALA A 155 -0.61 7.81 0.13
CA ALA A 155 -0.57 8.56 -1.14
C ALA A 155 -0.03 7.70 -2.29
N THR A 156 1.08 6.98 -2.07
CA THR A 156 1.69 6.11 -3.09
C THR A 156 0.76 4.96 -3.46
N GLY A 157 0.15 4.32 -2.48
CA GLY A 157 -0.80 3.23 -2.73
C GLY A 157 -2.04 3.69 -3.46
N THR A 158 -2.61 4.84 -3.09
CA THR A 158 -3.77 5.42 -3.76
C THR A 158 -3.45 5.78 -5.20
N LEU A 159 -2.36 6.50 -5.45
CA LEU A 159 -1.95 6.85 -6.81
C LEU A 159 -1.64 5.60 -7.66
N GLY A 160 -0.94 4.62 -7.08
CA GLY A 160 -0.59 3.40 -7.79
C GLY A 160 -1.80 2.52 -8.10
N SER A 161 -2.77 2.41 -7.18
CA SER A 161 -4.01 1.67 -7.45
C SER A 161 -4.90 2.36 -8.49
N LEU A 162 -4.84 3.69 -8.57
CA LEU A 162 -5.63 4.50 -9.50
C LEU A 162 -5.04 4.50 -10.91
N LEU A 163 -3.74 4.73 -11.01
CA LEU A 163 -3.05 4.94 -12.28
C LEU A 163 -2.34 3.69 -12.80
N GLY A 164 -2.08 2.71 -11.91
CA GLY A 164 -1.25 1.54 -12.22
C GLY A 164 -1.75 0.74 -13.41
N GLY A 165 -3.05 0.43 -13.46
CA GLY A 165 -3.62 -0.34 -14.57
C GLY A 165 -3.45 0.36 -15.92
N TRP A 166 -3.72 1.65 -15.97
CA TRP A 166 -3.53 2.45 -17.17
C TRP A 166 -2.05 2.54 -17.58
N MET A 167 -1.15 2.81 -16.62
CA MET A 167 0.29 2.90 -16.87
C MET A 167 0.86 1.57 -17.38
N LEU A 168 0.56 0.46 -16.70
CA LEU A 168 1.04 -0.87 -17.07
C LEU A 168 0.56 -1.28 -18.46
N THR A 169 -0.69 -0.97 -18.79
CA THR A 169 -1.23 -1.23 -20.13
C THR A 169 -0.54 -0.35 -21.18
N ARG A 170 -0.31 0.93 -20.88
CA ARG A 170 0.40 1.86 -21.78
C ARG A 170 1.84 1.45 -22.04
N MET A 171 2.48 0.81 -21.06
CA MET A 171 3.84 0.25 -21.15
C MET A 171 3.88 -1.16 -21.78
N ASN A 172 2.77 -1.67 -22.30
CA ASN A 172 2.63 -3.04 -22.86
C ASN A 172 2.98 -4.15 -21.86
N MET A 173 2.84 -3.91 -20.54
CA MET A 173 2.99 -4.94 -19.52
C MET A 173 1.69 -5.73 -19.41
N LEU A 174 1.55 -6.77 -20.26
CA LEU A 174 0.30 -7.51 -20.39
C LEU A 174 0.28 -8.83 -19.58
N THR A 175 1.44 -9.31 -19.13
CA THR A 175 1.50 -10.58 -18.40
C THR A 175 0.97 -10.44 -16.98
N PRO A 176 0.08 -11.33 -16.52
CA PRO A 176 -0.50 -11.26 -15.17
C PRO A 176 0.56 -11.21 -14.06
N ILE A 177 1.64 -11.97 -14.21
CA ILE A 177 2.74 -12.02 -13.25
C ILE A 177 3.40 -10.64 -13.12
N ALA A 178 3.81 -10.01 -14.25
CA ALA A 178 4.50 -8.73 -14.22
C ALA A 178 3.60 -7.61 -13.65
N ARG A 179 2.31 -7.59 -14.02
CA ARG A 179 1.34 -6.62 -13.49
C ARG A 179 1.18 -6.77 -11.97
N GLY A 180 0.99 -8.00 -11.50
CA GLY A 180 0.89 -8.27 -10.07
C GLY A 180 2.14 -7.85 -9.31
N LEU A 181 3.33 -8.25 -9.78
CA LEU A 181 4.60 -7.85 -9.15
C LEU A 181 4.77 -6.32 -9.08
N ALA A 182 4.44 -5.60 -10.15
CA ALA A 182 4.51 -4.14 -10.17
C ALA A 182 3.57 -3.50 -9.14
N TYR A 183 2.30 -3.92 -9.10
CA TYR A 183 1.33 -3.43 -8.13
C TYR A 183 1.77 -3.67 -6.68
N GLY A 184 2.18 -4.90 -6.37
CA GLY A 184 2.57 -5.27 -5.01
C GLY A 184 3.84 -4.59 -4.54
N THR A 185 4.84 -4.42 -5.44
CA THR A 185 6.14 -3.81 -5.10
C THR A 185 6.04 -2.30 -4.85
N VAL A 186 5.17 -1.59 -5.61
CA VAL A 186 5.11 -0.12 -5.55
C VAL A 186 3.93 0.37 -4.72
N SER A 187 2.79 -0.32 -4.80
CA SER A 187 1.51 0.14 -4.26
C SER A 187 0.97 -0.74 -3.14
N HIS A 188 1.79 -1.67 -2.64
CA HIS A 188 1.54 -2.52 -1.47
C HIS A 188 0.10 -3.09 -1.41
N ALA A 189 -0.61 -2.95 -0.27
CA ALA A 189 -1.96 -3.49 -0.07
C ALA A 189 -3.01 -2.89 -1.02
N GLN A 190 -2.93 -1.59 -1.30
CA GLN A 190 -3.88 -0.93 -2.21
C GLN A 190 -3.65 -1.39 -3.66
N GLY A 191 -2.39 -1.55 -4.08
CA GLY A 191 -2.05 -2.14 -5.38
C GLY A 191 -2.46 -3.61 -5.47
N THR A 192 -2.32 -4.38 -4.40
CA THR A 192 -2.80 -5.78 -4.33
C THR A 192 -4.31 -5.85 -4.51
N ALA A 193 -5.06 -4.95 -3.90
CA ALA A 193 -6.52 -4.88 -4.08
C ALA A 193 -6.88 -4.54 -5.54
N ALA A 194 -6.17 -3.61 -6.18
CA ALA A 194 -6.35 -3.29 -7.59
C ALA A 194 -6.00 -4.48 -8.50
N ALA A 195 -4.89 -5.17 -8.21
CA ALA A 195 -4.45 -6.35 -8.97
C ALA A 195 -5.47 -7.51 -8.88
N LEU A 196 -6.12 -7.70 -7.72
CA LEU A 196 -7.19 -8.69 -7.55
C LEU A 196 -8.42 -8.40 -8.43
N LEU A 197 -8.71 -7.13 -8.71
CA LEU A 197 -9.78 -6.75 -9.64
C LEU A 197 -9.41 -7.07 -11.10
N GLU A 198 -8.12 -7.12 -11.43
CA GLU A 198 -7.66 -7.53 -12.76
C GLU A 198 -7.66 -9.06 -12.92
N GLY A 199 -7.47 -9.82 -11.83
CA GLY A 199 -7.56 -11.28 -11.80
C GLY A 199 -6.82 -11.92 -10.62
N ASP A 200 -7.14 -13.20 -10.37
CA ASP A 200 -6.60 -13.96 -9.24
C ASP A 200 -5.07 -14.11 -9.28
N GLN A 201 -4.52 -14.32 -10.48
CA GLN A 201 -3.07 -14.46 -10.65
C GLN A 201 -2.34 -13.15 -10.38
N GLN A 202 -2.86 -12.04 -10.87
CA GLN A 202 -2.33 -10.70 -10.59
C GLN A 202 -2.36 -10.41 -9.10
N GLY A 203 -3.49 -10.68 -8.44
CA GLY A 203 -3.66 -10.51 -7.00
C GLY A 203 -2.69 -11.36 -6.18
N ALA A 204 -2.53 -12.65 -6.53
CA ALA A 204 -1.58 -13.54 -5.86
C ALA A 204 -0.14 -13.05 -5.98
N MET A 205 0.27 -12.64 -7.19
CA MET A 205 1.61 -12.10 -7.42
C MET A 205 1.84 -10.77 -6.72
N ALA A 206 0.82 -9.91 -6.64
CA ALA A 206 0.89 -8.65 -5.91
C ALA A 206 1.01 -8.88 -4.40
N GLY A 207 0.25 -9.81 -3.83
CA GLY A 207 0.39 -10.18 -2.42
C GLY A 207 1.78 -10.70 -2.07
N LEU A 208 2.36 -11.55 -2.92
CA LEU A 208 3.74 -12.01 -2.77
C LEU A 208 4.73 -10.86 -2.83
N ALA A 209 4.63 -10.02 -3.87
CA ALA A 209 5.53 -8.91 -4.07
C ALA A 209 5.47 -7.90 -2.92
N MET A 210 4.29 -7.63 -2.37
CA MET A 210 4.09 -6.78 -1.20
C MET A 210 4.88 -7.28 0.02
N ILE A 211 4.82 -8.59 0.31
CA ILE A 211 5.54 -9.19 1.43
C ILE A 211 7.05 -9.14 1.19
N LEU A 212 7.50 -9.55 0.01
CA LEU A 212 8.92 -9.53 -0.36
C LEU A 212 9.48 -8.10 -0.35
N ALA A 213 8.74 -7.13 -0.89
CA ALA A 213 9.15 -5.72 -0.87
C ALA A 213 9.28 -5.18 0.57
N GLY A 214 8.38 -5.57 1.48
CA GLY A 214 8.48 -5.22 2.90
C GLY A 214 9.77 -5.74 3.53
N ILE A 215 10.06 -7.04 3.37
CA ILE A 215 11.26 -7.68 3.89
C ILE A 215 12.53 -7.05 3.27
N LEU A 216 12.57 -6.92 1.95
CA LEU A 216 13.71 -6.34 1.25
C LEU A 216 13.96 -4.88 1.63
N THR A 217 12.90 -4.07 1.72
CA THR A 217 13.03 -2.67 2.15
C THR A 217 13.56 -2.59 3.58
N ALA A 218 13.04 -3.40 4.51
CA ALA A 218 13.51 -3.39 5.90
C ALA A 218 14.99 -3.80 6.01
N THR A 219 15.43 -4.79 5.23
CA THR A 219 16.82 -5.28 5.27
C THR A 219 17.80 -4.39 4.51
N ILE A 220 17.39 -3.78 3.40
CA ILE A 220 18.27 -3.01 2.51
C ILE A 220 18.29 -1.52 2.87
N SER A 221 17.25 -1.00 3.56
CA SER A 221 17.15 0.43 3.89
C SER A 221 18.38 1.01 4.58
N PRO A 222 19.10 0.35 5.54
CA PRO A 222 20.31 0.91 6.12
C PRO A 222 21.42 1.14 5.08
N ILE A 223 21.54 0.23 4.10
CA ILE A 223 22.54 0.35 3.02
C ILE A 223 22.19 1.54 2.13
N VAL A 224 20.91 1.68 1.76
CA VAL A 224 20.43 2.82 0.95
C VAL A 224 20.69 4.14 1.68
N VAL A 225 20.39 4.22 2.97
CA VAL A 225 20.64 5.42 3.79
C VAL A 225 22.13 5.72 3.86
N TYR A 226 22.99 4.70 4.02
CA TYR A 226 24.43 4.88 3.99
C TYR A 226 24.92 5.48 2.67
N ILE A 227 24.45 4.96 1.53
CA ILE A 227 24.80 5.49 0.20
C ILE A 227 24.31 6.93 0.03
N LEU A 228 23.09 7.23 0.50
CA LEU A 228 22.51 8.58 0.41
C LEU A 228 23.30 9.64 1.18
N LYS A 229 24.14 9.28 2.16
CA LYS A 229 25.00 10.23 2.86
C LYS A 229 26.13 10.76 1.98
N PHE A 230 26.51 10.04 0.94
CA PHE A 230 27.59 10.41 0.02
C PHE A 230 27.08 11.09 -1.27
N LEU A 231 25.80 11.12 -1.47
CA LEU A 231 25.12 11.80 -2.58
C LEU A 231 24.55 13.15 -2.13
#